data_9d16f173fc69de4fda9ac3770b491b21
#
_entry.id   9d16f173fc69de4fda9ac3770b491b21
#
_cell.length_a   1.000
_cell.length_b   1.000
_cell.length_c   1.000
_cell.angle_alpha   90.00
_cell.angle_beta   90.00
_cell.angle_gamma   90.00
#
_symmetry.space_group_name_H-M   'P 1'
#
loop_
_entity.id
_entity.type
_entity.pdbx_description
1 polymer ?
#
loop_
_entity_poly.entity_id
_entity_poly.type
_entity_poly.pdbx_seq_one_letter_code
_entity_poly.pdbx_strand_id
1 'polypeptide(L)'
;MEELELSEQCRLGNNQARKELYEQYAGRMLGICLRYTGDRDTAQDLLHDGFIKIFDSFDKFTWRGEGSLRAWMERVIVNTALQYLRKNDVMNQSAPLEELPEKYEEPDVSDVEAIPQRVLMQFIEELPAGYRTVFNLYTFEDKSHKEIAQVLGINEKSSASRRG
;
A
#
# COMPACT_ATOMS: atom_id res chain seq x y z
N MET A 1 13.72 -19.57 -9.13
CA MET A 1 13.57 -20.25 -7.81
C MET A 1 12.11 -20.27 -7.41
N GLU A 2 11.72 -21.32 -6.74
CA GLU A 2 10.40 -21.35 -6.12
C GLU A 2 10.36 -20.40 -4.92
N GLU A 3 9.17 -20.04 -4.53
CA GLU A 3 8.97 -19.03 -3.47
C GLU A 3 9.69 -19.35 -2.17
N LEU A 4 9.59 -20.60 -1.71
CA LEU A 4 10.24 -21.02 -0.46
C LEU A 4 11.76 -20.91 -0.57
N GLU A 5 12.34 -21.43 -1.64
CA GLU A 5 13.78 -21.37 -1.85
C GLU A 5 14.26 -19.93 -1.98
N LEU A 6 13.51 -19.11 -2.72
CA LEU A 6 13.84 -17.71 -2.90
C LEU A 6 13.87 -16.98 -1.55
N SER A 7 12.88 -17.22 -0.69
CA SER A 7 12.81 -16.58 0.62
C SER A 7 13.98 -17.00 1.51
N GLU A 8 14.34 -18.28 1.49
CA GLU A 8 15.46 -18.78 2.29
C GLU A 8 16.80 -18.23 1.82
N GLN A 9 17.03 -18.18 0.52
CA GLN A 9 18.26 -17.63 -0.04
C GLN A 9 18.38 -16.13 0.21
N CYS A 10 17.28 -15.40 0.15
CA CYS A 10 17.27 -13.98 0.50
C CYS A 10 17.61 -13.77 1.97
N ARG A 11 17.07 -14.63 2.84
CA ARG A 11 17.37 -14.56 4.27
C ARG A 11 18.85 -14.80 4.54
N LEU A 12 19.49 -15.68 3.78
CA LEU A 12 20.91 -15.99 3.92
C LEU A 12 21.81 -14.92 3.30
N GLY A 13 21.23 -13.90 2.67
CA GLY A 13 22.01 -12.79 2.09
C GLY A 13 22.53 -13.07 0.69
N ASN A 14 21.98 -14.06 -0.03
CA ASN A 14 22.38 -14.37 -1.39
C ASN A 14 21.99 -13.22 -2.32
N ASN A 15 22.98 -12.56 -2.93
CA ASN A 15 22.73 -11.40 -3.78
C ASN A 15 21.95 -11.75 -5.05
N GLN A 16 22.19 -12.93 -5.62
CA GLN A 16 21.46 -13.38 -6.80
C GLN A 16 19.98 -13.57 -6.49
N ALA A 17 19.68 -14.15 -5.32
CA ALA A 17 18.30 -14.34 -4.89
C ALA A 17 17.61 -12.99 -4.61
N ARG A 18 18.31 -12.04 -4.01
CA ARG A 18 17.78 -10.71 -3.77
C ARG A 18 17.47 -9.97 -5.07
N LYS A 19 18.35 -10.10 -6.06
CA LYS A 19 18.12 -9.53 -7.38
C LYS A 19 16.87 -10.14 -8.04
N GLU A 20 16.75 -11.45 -7.97
CA GLU A 20 15.59 -12.16 -8.53
C GLU A 20 14.29 -11.73 -7.84
N LEU A 21 14.32 -11.62 -6.52
CA LEU A 21 13.17 -11.14 -5.75
C LEU A 21 12.74 -9.75 -6.20
N TYR A 22 13.70 -8.85 -6.32
CA TYR A 22 13.42 -7.49 -6.77
C TYR A 22 12.82 -7.48 -8.17
N GLU A 23 13.42 -8.19 -9.11
CA GLU A 23 12.95 -8.22 -10.48
C GLU A 23 11.54 -8.81 -10.60
N GLN A 24 11.23 -9.79 -9.77
CA GLN A 24 9.94 -10.46 -9.82
C GLN A 24 8.81 -9.63 -9.20
N TYR A 25 9.08 -8.89 -8.13
CA TYR A 25 8.04 -8.23 -7.35
C TYR A 25 8.05 -6.71 -7.43
N ALA A 26 9.10 -6.08 -7.96
CA ALA A 26 9.23 -4.62 -7.93
C ALA A 26 8.07 -3.91 -8.62
N GLY A 27 7.61 -4.40 -9.76
CA GLY A 27 6.51 -3.77 -10.50
C GLY A 27 5.22 -3.74 -9.68
N ARG A 28 4.90 -4.85 -9.04
CA ARG A 28 3.71 -4.95 -8.20
C ARG A 28 3.82 -4.05 -6.98
N MET A 29 5.00 -4.04 -6.34
CA MET A 29 5.22 -3.22 -5.16
C MET A 29 5.23 -1.73 -5.48
N LEU A 30 5.76 -1.35 -6.65
CA LEU A 30 5.69 0.03 -7.12
C LEU A 30 4.24 0.46 -7.32
N GLY A 31 3.39 -0.41 -7.86
CA GLY A 31 1.97 -0.14 -8.00
C GLY A 31 1.31 0.18 -6.66
N ILE A 32 1.67 -0.57 -5.62
CA ILE A 32 1.16 -0.31 -4.27
C ILE A 32 1.61 1.07 -3.79
N CYS A 33 2.90 1.40 -3.95
CA CYS A 33 3.42 2.69 -3.54
C CYS A 33 2.71 3.83 -4.27
N LEU A 34 2.46 3.67 -5.58
CA LEU A 34 1.74 4.68 -6.37
C LEU A 34 0.31 4.90 -5.88
N ARG A 35 -0.38 3.82 -5.47
CA ARG A 35 -1.74 3.96 -4.93
C ARG A 35 -1.79 4.82 -3.67
N TYR A 36 -0.72 4.83 -2.89
CA TYR A 36 -0.67 5.60 -1.65
C TYR A 36 -0.13 7.02 -1.84
N THR A 37 0.85 7.19 -2.71
CA THR A 37 1.51 8.49 -2.88
C THR A 37 0.91 9.35 -3.98
N GLY A 38 0.44 8.75 -5.06
CA GLY A 38 -0.03 9.47 -6.24
C GLY A 38 1.08 10.16 -7.01
N ASP A 39 2.33 9.91 -6.66
CA ASP A 39 3.51 10.54 -7.27
C ASP A 39 4.57 9.48 -7.53
N ARG A 40 5.02 9.39 -8.78
CA ARG A 40 5.94 8.33 -9.19
C ARG A 40 7.31 8.42 -8.53
N ASP A 41 7.85 9.62 -8.40
CA ASP A 41 9.18 9.80 -7.80
C ASP A 41 9.16 9.39 -6.33
N THR A 42 8.15 9.82 -5.59
CA THR A 42 7.97 9.43 -4.20
C THR A 42 7.74 7.93 -4.07
N ALA A 43 6.94 7.36 -4.98
CA ALA A 43 6.67 5.93 -4.97
C ALA A 43 7.94 5.11 -5.19
N GLN A 44 8.84 5.54 -6.07
CA GLN A 44 10.10 4.87 -6.30
C GLN A 44 11.00 4.93 -5.06
N ASP A 45 11.05 6.07 -4.38
CA ASP A 45 11.81 6.19 -3.14
C ASP A 45 11.27 5.25 -2.06
N LEU A 46 9.95 5.16 -1.95
CA LEU A 46 9.31 4.24 -1.00
C LEU A 46 9.55 2.79 -1.37
N LEU A 47 9.59 2.48 -2.66
CA LEU A 47 9.89 1.15 -3.13
C LEU A 47 11.28 0.72 -2.67
N HIS A 48 12.28 1.58 -2.82
CA HIS A 48 13.65 1.31 -2.37
C HIS A 48 13.69 1.12 -0.86
N ASP A 49 13.09 2.03 -0.11
CA ASP A 49 13.05 1.93 1.35
C ASP A 49 12.35 0.65 1.80
N GLY A 50 11.25 0.31 1.13
CA GLY A 50 10.50 -0.91 1.43
C GLY A 50 11.31 -2.17 1.19
N PHE A 51 12.04 -2.25 0.08
CA PHE A 51 12.89 -3.41 -0.20
C PHE A 51 14.06 -3.51 0.77
N ILE A 52 14.65 -2.40 1.19
CA ILE A 52 15.67 -2.43 2.24
C ILE A 52 15.09 -3.04 3.51
N LYS A 53 13.90 -2.62 3.92
CA LYS A 53 13.22 -3.18 5.09
C LYS A 53 12.90 -4.65 4.91
N ILE A 54 12.46 -5.05 3.72
CA ILE A 54 12.19 -6.46 3.40
C ILE A 54 13.46 -7.28 3.60
N PHE A 55 14.56 -6.87 3.00
CA PHE A 55 15.83 -7.61 3.11
C PHE A 55 16.34 -7.67 4.56
N ASP A 56 16.18 -6.59 5.31
CA ASP A 56 16.63 -6.53 6.70
C ASP A 56 15.73 -7.31 7.65
N SER A 57 14.52 -7.67 7.23
CA SER A 57 13.51 -8.31 8.08
C SER A 57 13.24 -9.76 7.73
N PHE A 58 14.01 -10.38 6.83
CA PHE A 58 13.78 -11.76 6.43
C PHE A 58 13.88 -12.75 7.60
N ASP A 59 14.63 -12.44 8.63
CA ASP A 59 14.71 -13.24 9.84
C ASP A 59 13.36 -13.31 10.60
N LYS A 60 12.50 -12.34 10.36
CA LYS A 60 11.16 -12.27 10.96
C LYS A 60 10.09 -12.93 10.08
N PHE A 61 10.43 -13.28 8.85
CA PHE A 61 9.48 -13.90 7.93
C PHE A 61 9.43 -15.41 8.18
N THR A 62 8.22 -15.95 8.25
CA THR A 62 7.99 -17.41 8.30
C THR A 62 7.15 -17.80 7.09
N TRP A 63 7.67 -18.68 6.25
CA TRP A 63 6.94 -19.16 5.08
C TRP A 63 5.79 -20.06 5.52
N ARG A 64 4.58 -19.78 5.00
CA ARG A 64 3.35 -20.50 5.37
C ARG A 64 2.60 -21.01 4.16
N GLY A 65 3.28 -21.23 3.04
CA GLY A 65 2.67 -21.68 1.80
C GLY A 65 2.83 -20.67 0.70
N GLU A 66 2.40 -21.03 -0.50
CA GLU A 66 2.48 -20.14 -1.65
C GLU A 66 1.67 -18.87 -1.42
N GLY A 67 2.24 -17.74 -1.81
CA GLY A 67 1.64 -16.43 -1.62
C GLY A 67 1.98 -15.77 -0.30
N SER A 68 2.52 -16.52 0.68
CA SER A 68 2.86 -15.95 1.98
C SER A 68 4.01 -14.94 1.88
N LEU A 69 4.99 -15.19 1.02
CA LEU A 69 6.09 -14.25 0.80
C LEU A 69 5.58 -12.95 0.22
N ARG A 70 4.78 -13.03 -0.84
CA ARG A 70 4.20 -11.85 -1.46
C ARG A 70 3.34 -11.06 -0.47
N ALA A 71 2.49 -11.74 0.27
CA ALA A 71 1.61 -11.09 1.25
C ALA A 71 2.42 -10.37 2.33
N TRP A 72 3.48 -11.00 2.82
CA TRP A 72 4.36 -10.37 3.81
C TRP A 72 5.08 -9.16 3.25
N MET A 73 5.61 -9.27 2.04
CA MET A 73 6.27 -8.16 1.36
C MET A 73 5.32 -6.98 1.15
N GLU A 74 4.10 -7.27 0.69
CA GLU A 74 3.09 -6.23 0.49
C GLU A 74 2.78 -5.50 1.80
N ARG A 75 2.71 -6.22 2.91
CA ARG A 75 2.48 -5.62 4.21
C ARG A 75 3.62 -4.68 4.61
N VAL A 76 4.87 -5.08 4.35
CA VAL A 76 6.02 -4.23 4.63
C VAL A 76 5.94 -2.94 3.78
N ILE A 77 5.59 -3.08 2.50
CA ILE A 77 5.47 -1.95 1.59
C ILE A 77 4.34 -1.01 2.03
N VAL A 78 3.17 -1.55 2.34
CA VAL A 78 2.03 -0.74 2.82
C VAL A 78 2.41 0.01 4.09
N ASN A 79 3.03 -0.67 5.05
CA ASN A 79 3.47 -0.04 6.30
C ASN A 79 4.49 1.07 6.05
N THR A 80 5.40 0.87 5.10
CA THR A 80 6.38 1.88 4.72
C THR A 80 5.69 3.12 4.15
N ALA A 81 4.71 2.92 3.28
CA ALA A 81 3.94 4.01 2.69
C ALA A 81 3.14 4.77 3.76
N LEU A 82 2.50 4.05 4.68
CA LEU A 82 1.74 4.67 5.76
C LEU A 82 2.62 5.48 6.71
N GLN A 83 3.81 4.97 7.02
CA GLN A 83 4.77 5.70 7.85
C GLN A 83 5.22 6.99 7.17
N TYR A 84 5.48 6.93 5.86
CA TYR A 84 5.83 8.11 5.08
C TYR A 84 4.72 9.15 5.14
N LEU A 85 3.46 8.75 4.93
CA LEU A 85 2.33 9.67 4.93
C LEU A 85 2.14 10.36 6.29
N ARG A 86 2.35 9.62 7.38
CA ARG A 86 2.27 10.19 8.73
C ARG A 86 3.42 11.13 9.02
N LYS A 87 4.65 10.70 8.71
CA LYS A 87 5.86 11.47 8.99
C LYS A 87 5.88 12.82 8.27
N ASN A 88 5.35 12.85 7.06
CA ASN A 88 5.36 14.05 6.23
C ASN A 88 4.05 14.84 6.30
N ASP A 89 3.17 14.48 7.24
CA ASP A 89 1.87 15.15 7.44
C ASP A 89 1.02 15.23 6.18
N VAL A 90 1.22 14.29 5.25
CA VAL A 90 0.48 14.28 3.98
C VAL A 90 -1.02 14.17 4.22
N MET A 91 -1.43 13.42 5.26
CA MET A 91 -2.83 13.28 5.62
C MET A 91 -3.46 14.61 6.02
N ASN A 92 -2.69 15.49 6.66
CA ASN A 92 -3.16 16.80 7.10
C ASN A 92 -3.15 17.83 5.97
N GLN A 93 -2.52 17.52 4.84
CA GLN A 93 -2.53 18.36 3.65
C GLN A 93 -3.77 18.14 2.78
N SER A 94 -4.57 17.12 3.11
CA SER A 94 -5.84 16.89 2.42
C SER A 94 -6.85 17.95 2.80
N ALA A 95 -7.77 18.26 1.88
CA ALA A 95 -8.84 19.19 2.17
C ALA A 95 -9.64 18.70 3.37
N PRO A 96 -10.05 19.61 4.29
CA PRO A 96 -10.92 19.23 5.39
C PRO A 96 -12.21 18.59 4.88
N LEU A 97 -12.74 17.65 5.64
CA LEU A 97 -13.96 16.95 5.23
C LEU A 97 -15.14 17.89 4.99
N GLU A 98 -15.19 19.00 5.74
CA GLU A 98 -16.25 20.00 5.63
C GLU A 98 -16.21 20.75 4.31
N GLU A 99 -15.06 20.79 3.64
CA GLU A 99 -14.90 21.50 2.36
C GLU A 99 -15.28 20.63 1.17
N LEU A 100 -15.54 19.35 1.38
CA LEU A 100 -15.86 18.45 0.29
C LEU A 100 -17.36 18.42 0.03
N PRO A 101 -17.76 18.28 -1.26
CA PRO A 101 -19.18 18.18 -1.58
C PRO A 101 -19.82 16.99 -0.88
N GLU A 102 -21.02 17.20 -0.34
CA GLU A 102 -21.80 16.11 0.26
C GLU A 102 -22.14 15.00 -0.75
N LYS A 103 -22.08 15.35 -2.05
CA LYS A 103 -22.41 14.44 -3.14
C LYS A 103 -21.19 13.76 -3.76
N TYR A 104 -20.10 13.65 -3.03
CA TYR A 104 -18.95 12.91 -3.52
C TYR A 104 -19.36 11.45 -3.65
N GLU A 105 -19.45 10.97 -4.88
CA GLU A 105 -19.88 9.59 -5.15
C GLU A 105 -18.75 8.63 -4.84
N GLU A 106 -19.05 7.65 -4.01
CA GLU A 106 -18.10 6.58 -3.75
C GLU A 106 -17.98 5.69 -4.98
N PRO A 107 -16.75 5.26 -5.32
CA PRO A 107 -16.62 4.27 -6.37
C PRO A 107 -17.32 2.97 -5.94
N ASP A 108 -17.90 2.28 -6.92
CA ASP A 108 -18.49 0.98 -6.64
C ASP A 108 -17.38 -0.03 -6.40
N VAL A 109 -17.14 -0.33 -5.13
CA VAL A 109 -16.06 -1.21 -4.71
C VAL A 109 -16.25 -2.63 -5.25
N SER A 110 -17.49 -3.05 -5.44
CA SER A 110 -17.78 -4.40 -5.96
C SER A 110 -17.32 -4.58 -7.41
N ASP A 111 -17.21 -3.50 -8.17
CA ASP A 111 -16.82 -3.53 -9.58
C ASP A 111 -15.35 -3.17 -9.81
N VAL A 112 -14.54 -3.04 -8.74
CA VAL A 112 -13.12 -2.66 -8.87
C VAL A 112 -12.38 -3.59 -9.82
N GLU A 113 -12.64 -4.89 -9.77
CA GLU A 113 -11.97 -5.86 -10.63
C GLU A 113 -12.34 -5.71 -12.10
N ALA A 114 -13.54 -5.17 -12.40
CA ALA A 114 -14.01 -4.96 -13.75
C ALA A 114 -13.44 -3.68 -14.38
N ILE A 115 -12.85 -2.78 -13.59
CA ILE A 115 -12.29 -1.52 -14.07
C ILE A 115 -10.87 -1.77 -14.58
N PRO A 116 -10.51 -1.29 -15.79
CA PRO A 116 -9.13 -1.40 -16.24
C PRO A 116 -8.17 -0.79 -15.23
N GLN A 117 -7.06 -1.50 -14.96
CA GLN A 117 -6.11 -1.08 -13.94
C GLN A 117 -5.61 0.35 -14.14
N ARG A 118 -5.37 0.74 -15.40
CA ARG A 118 -4.92 2.09 -15.70
C ARG A 118 -5.92 3.16 -15.26
N VAL A 119 -7.21 2.92 -15.50
CA VAL A 119 -8.27 3.86 -15.15
C VAL A 119 -8.41 3.94 -13.63
N LEU A 120 -8.37 2.79 -12.96
CA LEU A 120 -8.45 2.74 -11.50
C LEU A 120 -7.27 3.48 -10.87
N MET A 121 -6.05 3.25 -11.35
CA MET A 121 -4.87 3.94 -10.84
C MET A 121 -4.96 5.45 -11.03
N GLN A 122 -5.42 5.89 -12.19
CA GLN A 122 -5.61 7.31 -12.44
C GLN A 122 -6.62 7.93 -11.48
N PHE A 123 -7.73 7.24 -11.24
CA PHE A 123 -8.74 7.69 -10.28
C PHE A 123 -8.14 7.84 -8.88
N ILE A 124 -7.39 6.84 -8.43
CA ILE A 124 -6.77 6.85 -7.10
C ILE A 124 -5.78 8.01 -6.97
N GLU A 125 -4.98 8.25 -8.00
CA GLU A 125 -3.98 9.32 -7.98
C GLU A 125 -4.62 10.70 -7.90
N GLU A 126 -5.83 10.87 -8.39
CA GLU A 126 -6.56 12.13 -8.35
C GLU A 126 -7.24 12.39 -7.00
N LEU A 127 -7.34 11.39 -6.14
CA LEU A 127 -7.95 11.55 -4.82
C LEU A 127 -7.03 12.37 -3.89
N PRO A 128 -7.60 13.23 -3.04
CA PRO A 128 -6.82 13.85 -1.97
C PRO A 128 -6.16 12.77 -1.09
N ALA A 129 -4.99 13.07 -0.54
CA ALA A 129 -4.17 12.08 0.16
C ALA A 129 -4.93 11.34 1.26
N GLY A 130 -5.74 12.04 2.06
CA GLY A 130 -6.52 11.40 3.11
C GLY A 130 -7.54 10.40 2.57
N TYR A 131 -8.25 10.77 1.52
CA TYR A 131 -9.22 9.88 0.88
C TYR A 131 -8.53 8.72 0.18
N ARG A 132 -7.41 9.00 -0.47
CA ARG A 132 -6.62 7.97 -1.16
C ARG A 132 -6.19 6.89 -0.19
N THR A 133 -5.68 7.27 0.97
CA THR A 133 -5.22 6.32 1.98
C THR A 133 -6.37 5.47 2.51
N VAL A 134 -7.50 6.09 2.87
CA VAL A 134 -8.67 5.36 3.35
C VAL A 134 -9.20 4.41 2.27
N PHE A 135 -9.29 4.88 1.03
CA PHE A 135 -9.73 4.06 -0.09
C PHE A 135 -8.85 2.81 -0.25
N ASN A 136 -7.52 2.98 -0.19
CA ASN A 136 -6.59 1.86 -0.31
C ASN A 136 -6.78 0.85 0.83
N LEU A 137 -6.87 1.33 2.07
CA LEU A 137 -7.02 0.45 3.22
C LEU A 137 -8.34 -0.31 3.19
N TYR A 138 -9.41 0.34 2.79
CA TYR A 138 -10.72 -0.30 2.71
C TYR A 138 -10.81 -1.27 1.53
N THR A 139 -10.37 -0.84 0.35
CA THR A 139 -10.58 -1.58 -0.90
C THR A 139 -9.57 -2.70 -1.09
N PHE A 140 -8.29 -2.42 -0.86
CA PHE A 140 -7.21 -3.36 -1.18
C PHE A 140 -6.72 -4.14 0.03
N GLU A 141 -6.80 -3.56 1.23
CA GLU A 141 -6.34 -4.20 2.46
C GLU A 141 -7.49 -4.76 3.30
N ASP A 142 -8.71 -4.66 2.82
CA ASP A 142 -9.93 -5.19 3.47
C ASP A 142 -10.12 -4.75 4.91
N LYS A 143 -9.65 -3.55 5.25
CA LYS A 143 -9.79 -3.05 6.60
C LYS A 143 -11.16 -2.39 6.80
N SER A 144 -11.76 -2.65 7.96
CA SER A 144 -13.00 -1.98 8.36
C SER A 144 -12.71 -0.52 8.70
N HIS A 145 -13.77 0.30 8.78
CA HIS A 145 -13.62 1.69 9.18
C HIS A 145 -13.00 1.82 10.57
N LYS A 146 -13.34 0.91 11.47
CA LYS A 146 -12.77 0.88 12.82
C LYS A 146 -11.27 0.62 12.78
N GLU A 147 -10.84 -0.37 11.99
CA GLU A 147 -9.43 -0.69 11.83
C GLU A 147 -8.67 0.45 11.17
N ILE A 148 -9.26 1.09 10.14
CA ILE A 148 -8.66 2.23 9.47
C ILE A 148 -8.48 3.40 10.45
N ALA A 149 -9.50 3.66 11.27
CA ALA A 149 -9.42 4.72 12.28
C ALA A 149 -8.28 4.47 13.25
N GLN A 150 -8.08 3.22 13.68
CA GLN A 150 -6.99 2.86 14.58
C GLN A 150 -5.63 3.04 13.91
N VAL A 151 -5.50 2.62 12.65
CA VAL A 151 -4.25 2.74 11.89
C VAL A 151 -3.87 4.21 11.69
N LEU A 152 -4.84 5.05 11.36
CA LEU A 152 -4.60 6.45 11.03
C LEU A 152 -4.67 7.39 12.24
N GLY A 153 -5.14 6.90 13.40
CA GLY A 153 -5.30 7.73 14.58
C GLY A 153 -6.45 8.74 14.46
N ILE A 154 -7.48 8.41 13.65
CA ILE A 154 -8.68 9.25 13.48
C ILE A 154 -9.89 8.50 14.00
N ASN A 155 -11.02 9.19 14.15
CA ASN A 155 -12.23 8.48 14.58
C ASN A 155 -12.89 7.74 13.42
N GLU A 156 -13.70 6.73 13.77
CA GLU A 156 -14.35 5.86 12.78
C GLU A 156 -15.23 6.63 11.80
N LYS A 157 -15.93 7.64 12.29
CA LYS A 157 -16.83 8.45 11.46
C LYS A 157 -16.05 9.22 10.39
N SER A 158 -14.88 9.77 10.76
CA SER A 158 -14.01 10.46 9.81
C SER A 158 -13.48 9.50 8.75
N SER A 159 -13.14 8.26 9.12
CA SER A 159 -12.70 7.25 8.17
C SER A 159 -13.80 6.93 7.16
N ALA A 160 -15.01 6.71 7.63
CA ALA A 160 -16.14 6.42 6.74
C ALA A 160 -16.39 7.55 5.75
N SER A 161 -16.27 8.80 6.19
CA SER A 161 -16.42 9.96 5.31
C SER A 161 -15.30 10.05 4.28
N ARG A 162 -14.08 9.71 4.67
CA ARG A 162 -12.92 9.79 3.77
C ARG A 162 -12.88 8.70 2.73
N ARG A 163 -13.60 7.61 2.96
CA ARG A 163 -13.67 6.52 1.98
C ARG A 163 -14.28 6.95 0.64
N GLY A 164 -15.28 7.79 0.72
CA GLY A 164 -15.97 8.30 -0.47
C GLY A 164 -15.14 9.25 -1.25
#